data_9265b5a4c8a00ff051f46bd7732f8e61
#
_entry.id   9265b5a4c8a00ff051f46bd7732f8e61
#
_cell.length_a   1.000
_cell.length_b   1.000
_cell.length_c   1.000
_cell.angle_alpha   90.00
_cell.angle_beta   90.00
_cell.angle_gamma   90.00
#
_symmetry.space_group_name_H-M   'P 1'
#
loop_
_entity.id
_entity.type
_entity.pdbx_description
1 polymer ?
#
loop_
_entity_poly.entity_id
_entity_poly.type
_entity_poly.pdbx_seq_one_letter_code
_entity_poly.pdbx_strand_id
1 'polypeptide(L)'
;TLFRSLHPDFYTVTHQFTTQWSAGFNEEVLDDPQVYYQSYMSLMHHAWSHILLSIPYLFIRMVDADNDGLVTEESARWGEFQGTFTNRYYKGISHGNIIDLTREDYKGFDVLETYVSIVSELKKKGF
;
A
#
# COMPACT_ATOMS: atom_id res chain seq x y z
N THR A 1 19.81 -22.80 18.81
CA THR A 1 20.47 -22.35 17.58
C THR A 1 19.51 -21.50 16.74
N LEU A 2 18.99 -20.40 17.32
CA LEU A 2 17.91 -19.62 16.71
C LEU A 2 18.42 -18.44 15.83
N PHE A 3 19.71 -18.31 15.57
CA PHE A 3 20.29 -17.16 14.87
C PHE A 3 21.28 -17.56 13.77
N ARG A 4 21.01 -18.62 13.03
CA ARG A 4 21.93 -19.11 12.00
C ARG A 4 21.56 -18.76 10.56
N SER A 5 20.86 -17.69 10.29
CA SER A 5 20.91 -17.08 8.96
C SER A 5 20.74 -15.56 9.07
N LEU A 6 21.82 -14.91 9.46
CA LEU A 6 21.94 -13.44 9.40
C LEU A 6 22.42 -12.93 8.03
N HIS A 7 22.31 -13.73 6.99
CA HIS A 7 22.38 -13.26 5.62
C HIS A 7 20.95 -13.34 5.05
N PRO A 8 20.16 -12.28 5.16
CA PRO A 8 18.93 -12.22 4.41
C PRO A 8 19.32 -12.39 2.94
N ASP A 9 18.82 -13.44 2.32
CA ASP A 9 18.92 -13.58 0.87
C ASP A 9 18.03 -12.49 0.27
N PHE A 10 18.66 -11.34 0.03
CA PHE A 10 17.99 -10.15 -0.52
C PHE A 10 17.26 -10.47 -1.82
N TYR A 11 17.84 -11.36 -2.64
CA TYR A 11 17.22 -11.80 -3.88
C TYR A 11 15.92 -12.56 -3.61
N THR A 12 15.94 -13.55 -2.73
CA THR A 12 14.74 -14.33 -2.38
C THR A 12 13.64 -13.43 -1.80
N VAL A 13 14.00 -12.52 -0.90
CA VAL A 13 13.03 -11.58 -0.30
C VAL A 13 12.44 -10.65 -1.35
N THR A 14 13.27 -10.03 -2.19
CA THR A 14 12.78 -9.08 -3.20
C THR A 14 12.02 -9.77 -4.33
N HIS A 15 12.35 -11.01 -4.66
CA HIS A 15 11.63 -11.80 -5.66
C HIS A 15 10.16 -12.01 -5.26
N GLN A 16 9.86 -12.14 -3.97
CA GLN A 16 8.48 -12.27 -3.47
C GLN A 16 7.60 -11.03 -3.73
N PHE A 17 8.20 -9.88 -3.99
CA PHE A 17 7.48 -8.66 -4.35
C PHE A 17 7.28 -8.49 -5.87
N THR A 18 7.69 -9.47 -6.67
CA THR A 18 7.42 -9.42 -8.11
C THR A 18 5.97 -9.80 -8.41
N THR A 19 5.38 -9.13 -9.39
CA THR A 19 3.99 -9.40 -9.83
C THR A 19 3.77 -10.86 -10.19
N GLN A 20 4.76 -11.47 -10.86
CA GLN A 20 4.68 -12.87 -11.27
C GLN A 20 4.65 -13.83 -10.07
N TRP A 21 5.49 -13.59 -9.07
CA TRP A 21 5.53 -14.43 -7.87
C TRP A 21 4.23 -14.26 -7.06
N SER A 22 3.78 -13.02 -6.87
CA SER A 22 2.55 -12.71 -6.13
C SER A 22 1.32 -13.33 -6.80
N ALA A 23 1.24 -13.29 -8.12
CA ALA A 23 0.15 -13.94 -8.86
C ALA A 23 0.12 -15.46 -8.61
N GLY A 24 1.27 -16.15 -8.75
CA GLY A 24 1.36 -17.58 -8.46
C GLY A 24 1.05 -17.92 -7.00
N PHE A 25 1.51 -17.11 -6.06
CA PHE A 25 1.19 -17.28 -4.64
C PHE A 25 -0.33 -17.16 -4.38
N ASN A 26 -0.99 -16.20 -4.99
CA ASN A 26 -2.42 -15.99 -4.82
C ASN A 26 -3.28 -17.10 -5.46
N GLU A 27 -2.75 -17.82 -6.46
CA GLU A 27 -3.40 -19.00 -7.01
C GLU A 27 -3.31 -20.22 -6.07
N GLU A 28 -2.20 -20.34 -5.33
CA GLU A 28 -1.96 -21.46 -4.41
C GLU A 28 -2.57 -21.22 -3.03
N VAL A 29 -2.54 -19.97 -2.54
CA VAL A 29 -3.00 -19.58 -1.21
C VAL A 29 -4.29 -18.79 -1.35
N LEU A 30 -5.40 -19.49 -1.29
CA LEU A 30 -6.71 -18.88 -1.42
C LEU A 30 -7.12 -18.17 -0.12
N ASP A 31 -7.91 -17.13 -0.27
CA ASP A 31 -8.55 -16.43 0.84
C ASP A 31 -9.47 -17.36 1.63
N ASP A 32 -9.45 -17.23 2.96
CA ASP A 32 -10.41 -17.92 3.82
C ASP A 32 -11.80 -17.30 3.60
N PRO A 33 -12.81 -18.09 3.17
CA PRO A 33 -14.15 -17.57 2.89
C PRO A 33 -14.89 -17.06 4.13
N GLN A 34 -14.39 -17.30 5.34
CA GLN A 34 -14.94 -16.78 6.59
C GLN A 34 -14.34 -15.43 6.99
N VAL A 35 -13.31 -14.96 6.28
CA VAL A 35 -12.64 -13.69 6.54
C VAL A 35 -13.09 -12.65 5.53
N TYR A 36 -13.44 -11.47 6.01
CA TYR A 36 -13.71 -10.34 5.15
C TYR A 36 -12.41 -9.61 4.81
N TYR A 37 -12.10 -9.54 3.54
CA TYR A 37 -10.92 -8.84 3.02
C TYR A 37 -11.32 -7.52 2.39
N GLN A 38 -10.65 -6.46 2.74
CA GLN A 38 -10.79 -5.15 2.08
C GLN A 38 -9.44 -4.50 1.90
N SER A 39 -9.33 -3.69 0.87
CA SER A 39 -8.11 -2.96 0.56
C SER A 39 -8.37 -1.50 0.22
N TYR A 40 -7.34 -0.71 0.42
CA TYR A 40 -7.25 0.70 0.08
C TYR A 40 -5.92 0.95 -0.60
N MET A 41 -5.87 2.01 -1.37
CA MET A 41 -4.65 2.53 -1.97
C MET A 41 -4.43 3.99 -1.54
N SER A 42 -3.23 4.49 -1.70
CA SER A 42 -2.96 5.92 -1.71
C SER A 42 -2.36 6.35 -3.05
N LEU A 43 -2.44 7.64 -3.37
CA LEU A 43 -1.99 8.18 -4.64
C LEU A 43 -1.06 9.38 -4.44
N MET A 44 0.17 9.23 -4.88
CA MET A 44 1.10 10.35 -5.05
C MET A 44 0.83 11.07 -6.36
N HIS A 45 0.83 12.41 -6.32
CA HIS A 45 0.71 13.22 -7.55
C HIS A 45 2.05 13.50 -8.20
N HIS A 46 3.15 13.35 -7.45
CA HIS A 46 4.45 13.84 -7.86
C HIS A 46 5.61 13.10 -7.18
N ALA A 47 6.74 12.94 -7.87
CA ALA A 47 7.93 12.28 -7.30
C ALA A 47 8.46 12.98 -6.02
N TRP A 48 8.29 14.28 -5.92
CA TRP A 48 8.70 15.07 -4.75
C TRP A 48 7.71 15.02 -3.57
N SER A 49 6.63 14.25 -3.70
CA SER A 49 5.65 14.10 -2.63
C SER A 49 6.25 13.44 -1.41
N HIS A 50 7.18 12.50 -1.62
CA HIS A 50 7.90 11.83 -0.54
C HIS A 50 9.33 11.50 -1.00
N ILE A 51 10.33 12.12 -0.36
CA ILE A 51 11.71 12.08 -0.85
C ILE A 51 12.29 10.67 -0.96
N LEU A 52 12.00 9.79 0.01
CA LEU A 52 12.48 8.40 0.01
C LEU A 52 11.79 7.54 -1.05
N LEU A 53 10.58 7.93 -1.47
CA LEU A 53 9.79 7.20 -2.46
C LEU A 53 9.90 7.81 -3.86
N SER A 54 10.71 8.86 -4.05
CA SER A 54 10.86 9.55 -5.34
C SER A 54 11.38 8.62 -6.43
N ILE A 55 12.39 7.82 -6.12
CA ILE A 55 13.01 6.92 -7.09
C ILE A 55 12.06 5.78 -7.48
N PRO A 56 11.53 4.97 -6.54
CA PRO A 56 10.60 3.91 -6.91
C PRO A 56 9.34 4.47 -7.58
N TYR A 57 8.81 5.61 -7.14
CA TYR A 57 7.69 6.29 -7.78
C TYR A 57 7.94 6.51 -9.29
N LEU A 58 9.10 7.04 -9.66
CA LEU A 58 9.44 7.30 -11.06
C LEU A 58 9.56 6.01 -11.87
N PHE A 59 10.15 4.95 -11.30
CA PHE A 59 10.24 3.66 -11.97
C PHE A 59 8.86 3.06 -12.23
N ILE A 60 7.99 3.05 -11.24
CA ILE A 60 6.63 2.52 -11.37
C ILE A 60 5.85 3.38 -12.37
N ARG A 61 6.00 4.71 -12.33
CA ARG A 61 5.37 5.65 -13.26
C ARG A 61 5.76 5.43 -14.72
N MET A 62 6.93 4.87 -14.98
CA MET A 62 7.38 4.53 -16.36
C MET A 62 6.69 3.27 -16.91
N VAL A 63 6.25 2.38 -16.03
CA VAL A 63 5.64 1.09 -16.39
C VAL A 63 4.13 1.16 -16.29
N ASP A 64 3.63 1.83 -15.25
CA ASP A 64 2.21 1.98 -14.94
C ASP A 64 1.93 3.43 -14.52
N ALA A 65 0.69 3.89 -14.61
CA ALA A 65 0.38 5.31 -14.50
C ALA A 65 0.40 5.80 -13.05
N ASP A 66 -0.45 5.26 -12.21
CA ASP A 66 -0.76 5.79 -10.89
C ASP A 66 -0.25 4.89 -9.77
N ASN A 67 0.50 5.50 -8.82
CA ASN A 67 1.09 4.78 -7.70
C ASN A 67 1.31 5.69 -6.48
N ASP A 68 1.56 5.08 -5.34
CA ASP A 68 1.83 5.77 -4.07
C ASP A 68 3.32 5.84 -3.71
N GLY A 69 4.19 5.47 -4.65
CA GLY A 69 5.62 5.38 -4.50
C GLY A 69 6.16 3.96 -4.31
N LEU A 70 5.31 2.98 -4.03
CA LEU A 70 5.68 1.57 -3.90
C LEU A 70 4.71 0.62 -4.59
N VAL A 71 3.43 0.96 -4.64
CA VAL A 71 2.35 0.08 -5.07
C VAL A 71 1.48 0.78 -6.10
N THR A 72 1.07 0.08 -7.14
CA THR A 72 0.07 0.54 -8.11
C THR A 72 -1.33 0.22 -7.62
N GLU A 73 -2.36 0.83 -8.25
CA GLU A 73 -3.74 0.50 -7.93
C GLU A 73 -4.05 -0.98 -8.17
N GLU A 74 -3.56 -1.54 -9.25
CA GLU A 74 -3.75 -2.95 -9.57
C GLU A 74 -3.16 -3.86 -8.49
N SER A 75 -1.94 -3.58 -8.03
CA SER A 75 -1.29 -4.35 -6.96
C SER A 75 -1.91 -4.15 -5.58
N ALA A 76 -2.58 -3.01 -5.34
CA ALA A 76 -3.24 -2.72 -4.07
C ALA A 76 -4.62 -3.37 -3.94
N ARG A 77 -5.22 -3.81 -5.05
CA ARG A 77 -6.57 -4.39 -5.04
C ARG A 77 -6.54 -5.81 -4.48
N TRP A 78 -7.17 -5.96 -3.31
CA TRP A 78 -7.38 -7.25 -2.66
C TRP A 78 -8.75 -7.26 -1.96
N GLY A 79 -9.50 -8.36 -2.10
CA GLY A 79 -10.85 -8.42 -1.56
C GLY A 79 -11.76 -7.31 -2.11
N GLU A 80 -12.52 -6.66 -1.23
CA GLU A 80 -13.36 -5.52 -1.59
C GLU A 80 -12.51 -4.23 -1.58
N PHE A 81 -12.22 -3.69 -2.77
CA PHE A 81 -11.47 -2.44 -2.90
C PHE A 81 -12.36 -1.24 -2.54
N GLN A 82 -12.03 -0.55 -1.46
CA GLN A 82 -12.83 0.54 -0.89
C GLN A 82 -12.49 1.91 -1.49
N GLY A 83 -11.35 2.04 -2.14
CA GLY A 83 -10.98 3.28 -2.83
C GLY A 83 -9.54 3.75 -2.59
N THR A 84 -9.29 4.96 -3.08
CA THR A 84 -7.95 5.55 -3.11
C THR A 84 -7.91 6.79 -2.25
N PHE A 85 -7.02 6.80 -1.27
CA PHE A 85 -6.72 7.99 -0.47
C PHE A 85 -5.87 8.96 -1.28
N THR A 86 -6.38 10.15 -1.47
CA THR A 86 -5.68 11.23 -2.13
C THR A 86 -6.13 12.57 -1.55
N ASN A 87 -5.50 13.65 -1.97
CA ASN A 87 -5.93 14.99 -1.63
C ASN A 87 -5.88 15.89 -2.88
N ARG A 88 -6.43 17.09 -2.78
CA ARG A 88 -6.42 18.07 -3.88
C ARG A 88 -5.10 18.85 -3.98
N TYR A 89 -4.19 18.61 -3.08
CA TYR A 89 -2.93 19.31 -3.02
C TYR A 89 -1.87 18.64 -3.90
N TYR A 90 -0.87 19.39 -4.25
CA TYR A 90 0.20 19.00 -5.16
C TYR A 90 0.89 17.67 -4.83
N LYS A 91 1.04 17.37 -3.55
CA LYS A 91 1.77 16.16 -3.12
C LYS A 91 0.98 14.87 -3.29
N GLY A 92 -0.34 14.89 -3.10
CA GLY A 92 -1.11 13.67 -2.93
C GLY A 92 -0.76 12.96 -1.61
N ILE A 93 -1.07 11.69 -1.50
CA ILE A 93 -0.80 10.85 -0.33
C ILE A 93 0.13 9.71 -0.75
N SER A 94 1.28 9.58 -0.09
CA SER A 94 2.25 8.52 -0.35
C SER A 94 1.98 7.27 0.48
N HIS A 95 2.60 6.15 0.10
CA HIS A 95 2.60 4.91 0.88
C HIS A 95 3.01 5.11 2.35
N GLY A 96 3.95 6.01 2.61
CA GLY A 96 4.36 6.36 3.97
C GLY A 96 3.37 7.25 4.72
N ASN A 97 2.60 8.07 4.01
CA ASN A 97 1.66 8.99 4.64
C ASN A 97 0.44 8.27 5.24
N ILE A 98 -0.01 7.16 4.63
CA ILE A 98 -1.15 6.39 5.18
C ILE A 98 -0.88 5.76 6.55
N ILE A 99 0.39 5.58 6.91
CA ILE A 99 0.81 5.11 8.24
C ILE A 99 1.42 6.20 9.11
N ASP A 100 1.26 7.45 8.71
CA ASP A 100 1.79 8.63 9.41
C ASP A 100 3.32 8.59 9.65
N LEU A 101 4.07 8.04 8.68
CA LEU A 101 5.51 7.81 8.82
C LEU A 101 6.30 9.11 9.08
N THR A 102 5.92 10.21 8.44
CA THR A 102 6.60 11.50 8.55
C THR A 102 6.00 12.43 9.59
N ARG A 103 4.81 12.11 10.11
CA ARG A 103 4.08 12.90 11.11
C ARG A 103 3.91 14.36 10.70
N GLU A 104 3.51 14.56 9.45
CA GLU A 104 3.30 15.86 8.85
C GLU A 104 1.80 16.20 8.75
N ASP A 105 1.48 17.46 8.46
CA ASP A 105 0.16 17.86 8.01
C ASP A 105 -0.01 17.51 6.52
N TYR A 106 -0.75 16.43 6.24
CA TYR A 106 -0.98 15.93 4.88
C TYR A 106 -2.10 16.67 4.13
N LYS A 107 -2.45 17.86 4.57
CA LYS A 107 -3.37 18.77 3.87
C LYS A 107 -4.67 18.09 3.39
N GLY A 108 -5.60 17.98 4.32
CA GLY A 108 -6.92 17.40 4.02
C GLY A 108 -6.97 15.87 4.03
N PHE A 109 -5.93 15.23 4.55
CA PHE A 109 -5.93 13.81 4.87
C PHE A 109 -5.49 13.64 6.32
N ASP A 110 -6.43 13.25 7.17
CA ASP A 110 -6.17 12.93 8.58
C ASP A 110 -6.08 11.41 8.74
N VAL A 111 -4.90 10.95 9.14
CA VAL A 111 -4.63 9.51 9.28
C VAL A 111 -5.49 8.90 10.36
N LEU A 112 -5.59 9.55 11.52
CA LEU A 112 -6.36 9.04 12.65
C LEU A 112 -7.85 8.96 12.33
N GLU A 113 -8.42 10.02 11.77
CA GLU A 113 -9.82 10.06 11.36
C GLU A 113 -10.11 9.00 10.30
N THR A 114 -9.19 8.79 9.35
CA THR A 114 -9.30 7.76 8.32
C THR A 114 -9.40 6.37 8.93
N TYR A 115 -8.50 6.00 9.86
CA TYR A 115 -8.56 4.70 10.50
C TYR A 115 -9.78 4.53 11.41
N VAL A 116 -10.20 5.58 12.10
CA VAL A 116 -11.46 5.57 12.88
C VAL A 116 -12.66 5.33 11.96
N SER A 117 -12.69 5.95 10.80
CA SER A 117 -13.74 5.72 9.80
C SER A 117 -13.76 4.28 9.30
N ILE A 118 -12.60 3.71 8.94
CA ILE A 118 -12.48 2.31 8.50
C ILE A 118 -13.02 1.36 9.57
N VAL A 119 -12.59 1.52 10.83
CA VAL A 119 -13.07 0.68 11.94
C VAL A 119 -14.58 0.86 12.19
N SER A 120 -15.07 2.09 12.06
CA SER A 120 -16.50 2.39 12.21
C SER A 120 -17.36 1.72 11.13
N GLU A 121 -16.85 1.67 9.90
CA GLU A 121 -17.52 0.99 8.79
C GLU A 121 -17.51 -0.53 8.96
N LEU A 122 -16.39 -1.12 9.38
CA LEU A 122 -16.32 -2.54 9.72
C LEU A 122 -17.32 -2.91 10.81
N LYS A 123 -17.40 -2.10 11.87
CA LYS A 123 -18.39 -2.29 12.93
C LYS A 123 -19.84 -2.24 12.41
N LYS A 124 -20.16 -1.34 11.46
CA LYS A 124 -21.49 -1.28 10.85
C LYS A 124 -21.79 -2.51 9.98
N LYS A 125 -20.78 -3.12 9.39
CA LYS A 125 -20.88 -4.38 8.63
C LYS A 125 -21.01 -5.61 9.53
N GLY A 126 -20.80 -5.49 10.83
CA GLY A 126 -20.96 -6.57 11.82
C GLY A 126 -19.66 -7.26 12.25
N PHE A 127 -18.51 -6.62 11.98
CA PHE A 127 -17.18 -7.10 12.41
C PHE A 127 -16.76 -6.48 13.74
#